data_dbf3df1475cf6a9f2128c1c31e2f1b8e
#
_entry.id   dbf3df1475cf6a9f2128c1c31e2f1b8e
#
_cell.length_a   1.000
_cell.length_b   1.000
_cell.length_c   1.000
_cell.angle_alpha   90.00
_cell.angle_beta   90.00
_cell.angle_gamma   90.00
#
_symmetry.space_group_name_H-M   'P 1'
#
loop_
_entity.id
_entity.type
_entity.pdbx_description
1 polymer ?
#
loop_
_entity_poly.entity_id
_entity_poly.type
_entity_poly.pdbx_seq_one_letter_code
_entity_poly.pdbx_strand_id
1 'polypeptide(L)'
;GCASVLREKFKPLGGPDGGNGGRGGSVILRIDPQLSTLVDYHHQSQRSATNGQPGQGKHRSGANGADVVLPVPEGTVVSDLDTGEVLADLTGDETEYVVARGGRGGLGNEALASKARKAPGFALLGEEGDARNIQLELKVIADIGLVGFPSAGKSSIIAAISAAKPKIADYPFTTLVPNLGVVKAGDITYTVADVPGLIPGASQGKGLGFDFLRHIERCQAIVHVIDTATYEPGRDPVRDLDAIEAELHAHGGLD
;
A
#
# COMPACT_ATOMS: atom_id res chain seq x y z
N GLY A 1 -17.00 21.46 -20.02
CA GLY A 1 -16.98 22.91 -20.27
C GLY A 1 -18.37 23.52 -20.30
N CYS A 2 -18.44 24.83 -20.41
CA CYS A 2 -19.69 25.59 -20.50
C CYS A 2 -19.77 26.30 -21.89
N ALA A 3 -20.94 26.27 -22.49
CA ALA A 3 -21.23 27.09 -23.68
C ALA A 3 -22.10 28.30 -23.26
N SER A 4 -21.51 29.46 -23.20
CA SER A 4 -22.16 30.70 -22.79
C SER A 4 -21.70 31.91 -23.66
N VAL A 5 -22.51 32.92 -23.74
CA VAL A 5 -22.20 34.15 -24.51
C VAL A 5 -22.42 35.33 -23.58
N LEU A 6 -21.40 36.18 -23.50
CA LEU A 6 -21.48 37.42 -22.71
C LEU A 6 -22.55 38.36 -23.28
N ARG A 7 -23.48 38.78 -22.43
CA ARG A 7 -24.52 39.74 -22.75
C ARG A 7 -24.45 40.88 -21.78
N GLU A 8 -24.10 42.07 -22.29
CA GLU A 8 -24.08 43.32 -21.51
C GLU A 8 -25.03 44.32 -22.14
N LYS A 9 -25.47 45.32 -21.34
CA LYS A 9 -26.49 46.28 -21.71
C LYS A 9 -26.21 47.01 -23.03
N PHE A 10 -24.95 47.15 -23.42
CA PHE A 10 -24.56 47.81 -24.67
C PHE A 10 -23.71 46.94 -25.60
N LYS A 11 -23.56 45.63 -25.28
CA LYS A 11 -22.82 44.65 -26.08
C LYS A 11 -23.60 43.35 -26.18
N PRO A 12 -24.66 43.30 -26.99
CA PRO A 12 -25.52 42.10 -27.07
C PRO A 12 -24.79 40.88 -27.65
N LEU A 13 -23.64 41.06 -28.33
CA LEU A 13 -22.80 40.04 -28.90
C LEU A 13 -21.39 40.14 -28.32
N GLY A 14 -21.25 40.03 -27.01
CA GLY A 14 -19.98 40.19 -26.28
C GLY A 14 -18.98 39.06 -26.47
N GLY A 15 -19.30 38.04 -27.27
CA GLY A 15 -18.44 36.88 -27.54
C GLY A 15 -18.66 35.69 -26.60
N PRO A 16 -17.96 34.58 -26.86
CA PRO A 16 -18.03 33.41 -26.01
C PRO A 16 -17.36 33.68 -24.66
N ASP A 17 -18.03 33.30 -23.57
CA ASP A 17 -17.55 33.54 -22.21
C ASP A 17 -17.69 32.31 -21.30
N GLY A 18 -17.94 31.14 -21.90
CA GLY A 18 -18.07 29.90 -21.17
C GLY A 18 -16.70 29.34 -20.72
N GLY A 19 -16.53 29.19 -19.42
CA GLY A 19 -15.30 28.67 -18.82
C GLY A 19 -15.14 27.17 -18.95
N ASN A 20 -13.93 26.68 -18.70
CA ASN A 20 -13.59 25.26 -18.73
C ASN A 20 -14.17 24.53 -17.51
N GLY A 21 -14.41 23.23 -17.63
CA GLY A 21 -14.69 22.38 -16.49
C GLY A 21 -13.41 22.13 -15.67
N GLY A 22 -13.56 21.88 -14.36
CA GLY A 22 -12.47 21.42 -13.52
C GLY A 22 -12.09 19.98 -13.83
N ARG A 23 -10.84 19.60 -13.56
CA ARG A 23 -10.40 18.20 -13.60
C ARG A 23 -11.03 17.40 -12.47
N GLY A 24 -11.19 16.09 -12.63
CA GLY A 24 -11.47 15.17 -11.54
C GLY A 24 -10.26 15.02 -10.60
N GLY A 25 -10.49 14.64 -9.35
CA GLY A 25 -9.45 14.26 -8.40
C GLY A 25 -8.87 12.90 -8.74
N SER A 26 -7.64 12.65 -8.31
CA SER A 26 -6.94 11.37 -8.43
C SER A 26 -7.01 10.59 -7.13
N VAL A 27 -6.84 9.26 -7.22
CA VAL A 27 -6.71 8.36 -6.06
C VAL A 27 -5.23 8.01 -5.93
N ILE A 28 -4.66 8.31 -4.76
CA ILE A 28 -3.22 8.18 -4.49
C ILE A 28 -3.04 7.31 -3.25
N LEU A 29 -2.24 6.27 -3.35
CA LEU A 29 -1.71 5.55 -2.19
C LEU A 29 -0.47 6.28 -1.67
N ARG A 30 -0.33 6.37 -0.34
CA ARG A 30 0.81 6.99 0.31
C ARG A 30 1.20 6.21 1.55
N ILE A 31 2.49 5.98 1.76
CA ILE A 31 2.99 5.35 2.97
C ILE A 31 2.66 6.22 4.19
N ASP A 32 2.08 5.58 5.20
CA ASP A 32 1.95 6.14 6.55
C ASP A 32 2.70 5.22 7.52
N PRO A 33 3.83 5.68 8.09
CA PRO A 33 4.64 4.88 9.02
C PRO A 33 3.92 4.47 10.31
N GLN A 34 2.77 5.09 10.61
CA GLN A 34 1.98 4.75 11.79
C GLN A 34 1.02 3.57 11.55
N LEU A 35 0.82 3.19 10.29
CA LEU A 35 -0.02 2.06 9.92
C LEU A 35 0.80 0.77 9.84
N SER A 36 0.22 -0.31 10.38
CA SER A 36 0.79 -1.66 10.34
C SER A 36 -0.12 -2.69 9.66
N THR A 37 -1.26 -2.28 9.13
CA THR A 37 -2.29 -3.19 8.62
C THR A 37 -3.12 -2.57 7.49
N LEU A 38 -3.63 -3.41 6.60
CA LEU A 38 -4.53 -3.05 5.49
C LEU A 38 -6.02 -3.33 5.80
N VAL A 39 -6.37 -3.59 7.07
CA VAL A 39 -7.74 -4.00 7.47
C VAL A 39 -8.82 -3.03 7.03
N ASP A 40 -8.56 -1.73 7.03
CA ASP A 40 -9.54 -0.71 6.62
C ASP A 40 -9.95 -0.87 5.14
N TYR A 41 -9.05 -1.38 4.30
CA TYR A 41 -9.33 -1.64 2.88
C TYR A 41 -10.19 -2.88 2.66
N HIS A 42 -10.14 -3.83 3.57
CA HIS A 42 -11.02 -5.00 3.55
C HIS A 42 -12.49 -4.61 3.84
N HIS A 43 -12.71 -3.69 4.77
CA HIS A 43 -14.06 -3.24 5.13
C HIS A 43 -14.66 -2.24 4.14
N GLN A 44 -13.83 -1.44 3.50
CA GLN A 44 -14.23 -0.44 2.51
C GLN A 44 -13.35 -0.58 1.27
N SER A 45 -13.73 -1.47 0.37
CA SER A 45 -12.96 -1.79 -0.84
C SER A 45 -13.09 -0.74 -1.94
N GLN A 46 -14.18 0.05 -1.95
CA GLN A 46 -14.39 1.07 -2.98
C GLN A 46 -13.95 2.44 -2.49
N ARG A 47 -13.12 3.09 -3.29
CA ARG A 47 -12.63 4.45 -3.04
C ARG A 47 -12.77 5.28 -4.30
N SER A 48 -13.18 6.55 -4.14
CA SER A 48 -13.30 7.46 -5.26
C SER A 48 -12.92 8.87 -4.86
N ALA A 49 -12.23 9.56 -5.75
CA ALA A 49 -11.98 10.99 -5.63
C ALA A 49 -13.19 11.80 -6.10
N THR A 50 -13.21 13.09 -5.79
CA THR A 50 -14.33 13.94 -6.15
C THR A 50 -14.27 14.38 -7.61
N ASN A 51 -15.43 14.56 -8.24
CA ASN A 51 -15.53 15.05 -9.60
C ASN A 51 -15.20 16.56 -9.67
N GLY A 52 -14.62 16.98 -10.80
CA GLY A 52 -14.50 18.40 -11.12
C GLY A 52 -15.87 19.04 -11.35
N GLN A 53 -15.97 20.33 -11.06
CA GLN A 53 -17.19 21.10 -11.27
C GLN A 53 -17.31 21.59 -12.71
N PRO A 54 -18.52 21.72 -13.25
CA PRO A 54 -18.72 22.30 -14.57
C PRO A 54 -18.29 23.77 -14.62
N GLY A 55 -17.78 24.19 -15.77
CA GLY A 55 -17.53 25.61 -16.05
C GLY A 55 -18.85 26.41 -16.09
N GLN A 56 -18.74 27.70 -15.92
CA GLN A 56 -19.88 28.65 -15.92
C GLN A 56 -19.61 29.80 -16.88
N GLY A 57 -20.63 30.57 -17.18
CA GLY A 57 -20.47 31.82 -17.93
C GLY A 57 -19.65 32.88 -17.18
N LYS A 58 -19.33 33.99 -17.83
CA LYS A 58 -18.48 35.09 -17.32
C LYS A 58 -17.05 34.60 -17.02
N HIS A 59 -16.48 33.83 -17.94
CA HIS A 59 -15.10 33.29 -17.90
C HIS A 59 -14.77 32.46 -16.64
N ARG A 60 -15.78 31.89 -15.95
CA ARG A 60 -15.57 31.15 -14.73
C ARG A 60 -15.31 29.66 -15.03
N SER A 61 -14.09 29.21 -14.78
CA SER A 61 -13.76 27.81 -14.80
C SER A 61 -14.35 27.08 -13.59
N GLY A 62 -14.71 25.82 -13.78
CA GLY A 62 -15.12 24.94 -12.69
C GLY A 62 -13.97 24.61 -11.74
N ALA A 63 -14.28 24.44 -10.46
CA ALA A 63 -13.31 23.97 -9.48
C ALA A 63 -12.84 22.54 -9.80
N ASN A 64 -11.57 22.26 -9.55
CA ASN A 64 -11.04 20.90 -9.66
C ASN A 64 -11.60 20.02 -8.53
N GLY A 65 -11.79 18.75 -8.80
CA GLY A 65 -12.04 17.73 -7.79
C GLY A 65 -10.82 17.57 -6.88
N ALA A 66 -11.09 17.28 -5.61
CA ALA A 66 -10.04 16.98 -4.65
C ALA A 66 -9.49 15.56 -4.87
N ASP A 67 -8.17 15.45 -4.80
CA ASP A 67 -7.51 14.17 -4.78
C ASP A 67 -7.81 13.44 -3.44
N VAL A 68 -7.87 12.12 -3.47
CA VAL A 68 -8.01 11.27 -2.28
C VAL A 68 -6.70 10.57 -2.03
N VAL A 69 -6.11 10.83 -0.87
CA VAL A 69 -4.91 10.13 -0.42
C VAL A 69 -5.33 9.00 0.51
N LEU A 70 -4.92 7.80 0.17
CA LEU A 70 -5.20 6.57 0.89
C LEU A 70 -3.92 6.12 1.61
N PRO A 71 -3.87 6.18 2.94
CA PRO A 71 -2.69 5.80 3.68
C PRO A 71 -2.52 4.29 3.71
N VAL A 72 -1.32 3.79 3.44
CA VAL A 72 -0.96 2.36 3.48
C VAL A 72 0.30 2.16 4.30
N PRO A 73 0.49 0.97 4.92
CA PRO A 73 1.74 0.63 5.58
C PRO A 73 2.91 0.58 4.59
N GLU A 74 4.11 0.84 5.08
CA GLU A 74 5.35 0.55 4.35
C GLU A 74 5.44 -0.95 4.00
N GLY A 75 5.98 -1.28 2.82
CA GLY A 75 6.01 -2.64 2.31
C GLY A 75 4.71 -3.10 1.65
N THR A 76 3.82 -2.17 1.30
CA THR A 76 2.61 -2.50 0.55
C THR A 76 2.91 -2.64 -0.94
N VAL A 77 2.65 -3.82 -1.49
CA VAL A 77 2.69 -4.09 -2.94
C VAL A 77 1.32 -3.85 -3.54
N VAL A 78 1.32 -3.13 -4.63
CA VAL A 78 0.12 -2.81 -5.41
C VAL A 78 0.16 -3.60 -6.70
N SER A 79 -0.82 -4.45 -6.94
CA SER A 79 -0.94 -5.22 -8.17
C SER A 79 -2.28 -4.93 -8.85
N ASP A 80 -2.31 -5.01 -10.16
CA ASP A 80 -3.54 -4.97 -10.92
C ASP A 80 -4.28 -6.31 -10.72
N LEU A 81 -5.54 -6.26 -10.28
CA LEU A 81 -6.30 -7.47 -9.96
C LEU A 81 -6.65 -8.27 -11.21
N ASP A 82 -6.81 -7.61 -12.35
CA ASP A 82 -7.26 -8.23 -13.60
C ASP A 82 -6.08 -8.88 -14.35
N THR A 83 -4.91 -8.28 -14.31
CA THR A 83 -3.70 -8.75 -15.01
C THR A 83 -2.70 -9.48 -14.12
N GLY A 84 -2.74 -9.24 -12.81
CA GLY A 84 -1.73 -9.73 -11.85
C GLY A 84 -0.39 -8.99 -11.94
N GLU A 85 -0.28 -7.93 -12.75
CA GLU A 85 0.94 -7.14 -12.90
C GLU A 85 1.20 -6.33 -11.63
N VAL A 86 2.44 -6.33 -11.13
CA VAL A 86 2.86 -5.45 -10.03
C VAL A 86 3.01 -4.03 -10.57
N LEU A 87 2.20 -3.13 -10.04
CA LEU A 87 2.14 -1.73 -10.44
C LEU A 87 3.09 -0.84 -9.62
N ALA A 88 3.26 -1.16 -8.34
CA ALA A 88 4.15 -0.44 -7.43
C ALA A 88 4.52 -1.31 -6.22
N ASP A 89 5.68 -1.06 -5.65
CA ASP A 89 6.14 -1.62 -4.38
C ASP A 89 6.51 -0.45 -3.46
N LEU A 90 5.62 -0.14 -2.52
CA LEU A 90 5.72 1.03 -1.67
C LEU A 90 6.67 0.74 -0.50
N THR A 91 7.97 0.85 -0.79
CA THR A 91 9.06 0.66 0.16
C THR A 91 10.12 1.74 -0.03
N GLY A 92 10.75 2.21 1.06
CA GLY A 92 11.92 3.07 1.00
C GLY A 92 11.72 4.35 0.17
N ASP A 93 12.20 4.35 -1.06
CA ASP A 93 12.22 5.54 -1.93
C ASP A 93 10.88 5.84 -2.60
N GLU A 94 10.04 4.83 -2.82
CA GLU A 94 8.73 4.98 -3.46
C GLU A 94 7.62 5.12 -2.41
N THR A 95 7.39 6.34 -1.96
CA THR A 95 6.44 6.64 -0.87
C THR A 95 5.00 6.88 -1.32
N GLU A 96 4.77 7.10 -2.61
CA GLU A 96 3.44 7.40 -3.18
C GLU A 96 3.25 6.72 -4.54
N TYR A 97 2.01 6.27 -4.79
CA TYR A 97 1.60 5.74 -6.09
C TYR A 97 0.23 6.26 -6.51
N VAL A 98 0.12 6.79 -7.75
CA VAL A 98 -1.16 7.24 -8.31
C VAL A 98 -1.88 6.05 -8.94
N VAL A 99 -2.88 5.52 -8.23
CA VAL A 99 -3.68 4.36 -8.67
C VAL A 99 -4.56 4.69 -9.86
N ALA A 100 -5.29 5.79 -9.75
CA ALA A 100 -6.24 6.24 -10.76
C ALA A 100 -6.16 7.76 -10.91
N ARG A 101 -6.01 8.22 -12.12
CA ARG A 101 -5.95 9.64 -12.44
C ARG A 101 -7.33 10.20 -12.70
N GLY A 102 -7.59 11.39 -12.20
CA GLY A 102 -8.82 12.12 -12.51
C GLY A 102 -8.88 12.53 -13.97
N GLY A 103 -10.06 12.48 -14.54
CA GLY A 103 -10.32 12.87 -15.91
C GLY A 103 -10.12 14.38 -16.13
N ARG A 104 -9.84 14.76 -17.36
CA ARG A 104 -9.65 16.15 -17.73
C ARG A 104 -10.99 16.88 -17.81
N GLY A 105 -11.02 18.13 -17.33
CA GLY A 105 -12.17 19.00 -17.53
C GLY A 105 -12.37 19.37 -19.00
N GLY A 106 -13.61 19.39 -19.46
CA GLY A 106 -13.93 19.78 -20.82
C GLY A 106 -13.70 21.27 -21.06
N LEU A 107 -13.35 21.63 -22.28
CA LEU A 107 -13.11 23.02 -22.66
C LEU A 107 -14.44 23.78 -22.82
N GLY A 108 -14.48 25.00 -22.30
CA GLY A 108 -15.55 25.94 -22.54
C GLY A 108 -15.51 26.52 -23.95
N ASN A 109 -16.62 27.16 -24.41
CA ASN A 109 -16.68 27.70 -25.76
C ASN A 109 -15.74 28.88 -25.97
N GLU A 110 -15.29 29.54 -24.91
CA GLU A 110 -14.25 30.56 -24.99
C GLU A 110 -12.92 30.00 -25.45
N ALA A 111 -12.49 28.86 -24.84
CA ALA A 111 -11.25 28.18 -25.18
C ALA A 111 -11.28 27.55 -26.58
N LEU A 112 -12.48 27.30 -27.13
CA LEU A 112 -12.72 26.75 -28.47
C LEU A 112 -12.87 27.81 -29.54
N ALA A 113 -12.85 29.09 -29.18
CA ALA A 113 -12.94 30.17 -30.13
C ALA A 113 -11.72 30.27 -31.05
N SER A 114 -11.93 30.48 -32.32
CA SER A 114 -10.89 30.61 -33.33
C SER A 114 -11.25 31.71 -34.34
N LYS A 115 -10.27 32.10 -35.19
CA LYS A 115 -10.49 33.08 -36.25
C LYS A 115 -11.64 32.65 -37.20
N ALA A 116 -11.76 31.34 -37.48
CA ALA A 116 -12.79 30.80 -38.34
C ALA A 116 -14.15 30.64 -37.61
N ARG A 117 -14.15 30.48 -36.30
CA ARG A 117 -15.33 30.28 -35.45
C ARG A 117 -15.22 31.13 -34.20
N LYS A 118 -15.61 32.40 -34.32
CA LYS A 118 -15.45 33.42 -33.26
C LYS A 118 -16.29 33.16 -32.00
N ALA A 119 -17.45 32.52 -32.14
CA ALA A 119 -18.36 32.21 -31.02
C ALA A 119 -18.94 30.80 -31.22
N PRO A 120 -18.22 29.74 -30.80
CA PRO A 120 -18.76 28.39 -30.83
C PRO A 120 -19.99 28.25 -29.91
N GLY A 121 -21.09 27.68 -30.44
CA GLY A 121 -22.31 27.41 -29.66
C GLY A 121 -22.25 26.10 -28.85
N PHE A 122 -21.08 25.53 -28.68
CA PHE A 122 -20.87 24.27 -27.96
C PHE A 122 -19.65 24.33 -27.05
N ALA A 123 -19.58 23.43 -26.11
CA ALA A 123 -18.45 23.17 -25.24
C ALA A 123 -18.11 21.69 -25.29
N LEU A 124 -16.91 21.32 -24.90
CA LEU A 124 -16.51 19.91 -24.78
C LEU A 124 -16.95 19.35 -23.44
N LEU A 125 -17.35 18.09 -23.43
CA LEU A 125 -17.50 17.31 -22.22
C LEU A 125 -16.13 17.04 -21.62
N GLY A 126 -16.09 16.76 -20.32
CA GLY A 126 -14.89 16.25 -19.67
C GLY A 126 -14.60 14.81 -20.11
N GLU A 127 -13.38 14.41 -19.93
CA GLU A 127 -12.95 13.01 -20.06
C GLU A 127 -13.26 12.28 -18.74
N GLU A 128 -13.60 11.00 -18.85
CA GLU A 128 -13.73 10.15 -17.68
C GLU A 128 -12.34 9.91 -17.05
N GLY A 129 -12.30 9.79 -15.73
CA GLY A 129 -11.10 9.41 -15.01
C GLY A 129 -10.86 7.90 -15.11
N ASP A 130 -9.66 7.49 -14.69
CA ASP A 130 -9.31 6.09 -14.63
C ASP A 130 -10.13 5.38 -13.54
N ALA A 131 -10.47 4.12 -13.80
CA ALA A 131 -10.99 3.18 -12.82
C ALA A 131 -10.14 1.91 -12.89
N ARG A 132 -9.67 1.43 -11.72
CA ARG A 132 -8.83 0.23 -11.63
C ARG A 132 -9.25 -0.63 -10.46
N ASN A 133 -9.20 -1.94 -10.68
CA ASN A 133 -9.27 -2.94 -9.63
C ASN A 133 -7.84 -3.29 -9.23
N ILE A 134 -7.49 -3.02 -7.99
CA ILE A 134 -6.15 -3.30 -7.47
C ILE A 134 -6.22 -4.28 -6.30
N GLN A 135 -5.18 -5.06 -6.17
CA GLN A 135 -4.89 -5.86 -4.99
C GLN A 135 -3.78 -5.17 -4.18
N LEU A 136 -4.01 -5.02 -2.89
CA LEU A 136 -3.00 -4.56 -1.95
C LEU A 136 -2.50 -5.74 -1.13
N GLU A 137 -1.20 -5.96 -1.14
CA GLU A 137 -0.54 -7.01 -0.36
C GLU A 137 0.54 -6.38 0.52
N LEU A 138 0.47 -6.64 1.83
CA LEU A 138 1.49 -6.17 2.75
C LEU A 138 2.62 -7.20 2.83
N LYS A 139 3.82 -6.83 2.40
CA LYS A 139 5.02 -7.71 2.48
C LYS A 139 5.68 -7.69 3.86
N VAL A 140 5.65 -6.57 4.57
CA VAL A 140 6.28 -6.45 5.90
C VAL A 140 5.32 -6.99 6.97
N ILE A 141 5.79 -7.96 7.74
CA ILE A 141 5.03 -8.54 8.86
C ILE A 141 5.46 -7.92 10.19
N ALA A 142 6.78 -7.71 10.36
CA ALA A 142 7.36 -7.14 11.59
C ALA A 142 8.72 -6.52 11.29
N ASP A 143 9.16 -5.62 12.18
CA ASP A 143 10.50 -5.05 12.10
C ASP A 143 11.56 -6.11 12.42
N ILE A 144 11.25 -7.02 13.36
CA ILE A 144 12.15 -8.11 13.79
C ILE A 144 11.42 -9.45 13.75
N GLY A 145 12.00 -10.42 13.06
CA GLY A 145 11.56 -11.82 13.09
C GLY A 145 12.42 -12.65 14.04
N LEU A 146 11.80 -13.35 15.02
CA LEU A 146 12.51 -14.33 15.83
C LEU A 146 12.51 -15.68 15.13
N VAL A 147 13.68 -16.20 14.81
CA VAL A 147 13.86 -17.51 14.21
C VAL A 147 14.61 -18.44 15.18
N GLY A 148 14.30 -19.71 15.14
CA GLY A 148 14.90 -20.71 16.02
C GLY A 148 14.09 -21.99 16.03
N PHE A 149 14.67 -23.05 16.54
CA PHE A 149 14.00 -24.34 16.68
C PHE A 149 12.74 -24.25 17.56
N PRO A 150 11.80 -25.19 17.43
CA PRO A 150 10.70 -25.33 18.37
C PRO A 150 11.21 -25.39 19.81
N SER A 151 10.49 -24.80 20.74
CA SER A 151 10.84 -24.72 22.17
C SER A 151 12.11 -23.94 22.53
N ALA A 152 12.78 -23.26 21.60
CA ALA A 152 13.93 -22.41 21.88
C ALA A 152 13.60 -21.15 22.73
N GLY A 153 12.32 -20.92 23.05
CA GLY A 153 11.91 -19.80 23.92
C GLY A 153 11.46 -18.53 23.19
N LYS A 154 11.29 -18.54 21.88
CA LYS A 154 10.87 -17.39 21.08
C LYS A 154 9.62 -16.69 21.62
N SER A 155 8.54 -17.44 21.77
CA SER A 155 7.26 -16.88 22.28
C SER A 155 7.39 -16.39 23.73
N SER A 156 8.25 -17.00 24.53
CA SER A 156 8.54 -16.55 25.90
C SER A 156 9.28 -15.24 25.92
N ILE A 157 10.23 -15.04 24.99
CA ILE A 157 10.94 -13.78 24.80
C ILE A 157 9.95 -12.68 24.44
N ILE A 158 9.10 -12.90 23.41
CA ILE A 158 8.10 -11.91 23.00
C ILE A 158 7.16 -11.57 24.16
N ALA A 159 6.70 -12.55 24.92
CA ALA A 159 5.82 -12.31 26.06
C ALA A 159 6.51 -11.46 27.15
N ALA A 160 7.82 -11.61 27.31
CA ALA A 160 8.60 -10.89 28.32
C ALA A 160 8.93 -9.44 27.92
N ILE A 161 9.20 -9.19 26.62
CA ILE A 161 9.65 -7.87 26.15
C ILE A 161 8.50 -7.00 25.59
N SER A 162 7.35 -7.60 25.26
CA SER A 162 6.24 -6.85 24.70
C SER A 162 5.59 -5.92 25.71
N ALA A 163 5.41 -4.66 25.32
CA ALA A 163 4.73 -3.63 26.10
C ALA A 163 3.22 -3.88 26.28
N ALA A 164 2.65 -4.75 25.44
CA ALA A 164 1.26 -5.18 25.52
C ALA A 164 1.19 -6.71 25.34
N LYS A 165 0.05 -7.33 25.71
CA LYS A 165 -0.13 -8.76 25.40
C LYS A 165 0.07 -8.99 23.91
N PRO A 166 0.92 -9.98 23.54
CA PRO A 166 1.11 -10.33 22.14
C PRO A 166 -0.23 -10.56 21.46
N LYS A 167 -0.41 -9.99 20.28
CA LYS A 167 -1.62 -10.19 19.49
C LYS A 167 -1.34 -11.24 18.43
N ILE A 168 -2.30 -12.12 18.26
CA ILE A 168 -2.36 -13.02 17.12
C ILE A 168 -2.75 -12.16 15.92
N ALA A 169 -1.89 -12.08 14.92
CA ALA A 169 -2.18 -11.30 13.71
C ALA A 169 -2.69 -12.26 12.63
N ASP A 170 -3.93 -12.06 12.21
CA ASP A 170 -4.59 -12.84 11.16
C ASP A 170 -4.26 -12.19 9.81
N TYR A 171 -3.18 -12.66 9.18
CA TYR A 171 -2.82 -12.20 7.84
C TYR A 171 -3.44 -13.14 6.80
N PRO A 172 -4.17 -12.62 5.79
CA PRO A 172 -4.89 -13.44 4.83
C PRO A 172 -4.00 -14.33 3.94
N PHE A 173 -2.69 -14.11 3.96
CA PHE A 173 -1.69 -14.86 3.20
C PHE A 173 -0.87 -15.82 4.07
N THR A 174 -1.23 -16.00 5.35
CA THR A 174 -0.51 -16.88 6.27
C THR A 174 -1.38 -18.05 6.68
N THR A 175 -0.92 -19.26 6.38
CA THR A 175 -1.51 -20.49 6.94
C THR A 175 -1.15 -20.68 8.42
N LEU A 176 -0.15 -19.94 8.88
CA LEU A 176 0.33 -19.90 10.26
C LEU A 176 0.27 -18.46 10.76
N VAL A 177 -0.43 -18.28 11.84
CA VAL A 177 -0.66 -16.97 12.44
C VAL A 177 0.52 -16.62 13.36
N PRO A 178 1.36 -15.64 13.01
CA PRO A 178 2.47 -15.23 13.86
C PRO A 178 1.96 -14.49 15.10
N ASN A 179 2.62 -14.73 16.24
CA ASN A 179 2.41 -13.89 17.43
C ASN A 179 3.24 -12.62 17.29
N LEU A 180 2.57 -11.46 17.31
CA LEU A 180 3.23 -10.17 17.25
C LEU A 180 3.33 -9.54 18.64
N GLY A 181 4.53 -9.11 19.01
CA GLY A 181 4.80 -8.29 20.17
C GLY A 181 5.18 -6.87 19.74
N VAL A 182 4.75 -5.89 20.52
CA VAL A 182 5.16 -4.48 20.36
C VAL A 182 6.16 -4.15 21.44
N VAL A 183 7.37 -3.79 21.08
CA VAL A 183 8.47 -3.48 21.99
C VAL A 183 8.75 -1.98 21.96
N LYS A 184 8.90 -1.39 23.15
CA LYS A 184 9.33 0.01 23.33
C LYS A 184 10.75 0.04 23.86
N ALA A 185 11.65 0.70 23.12
CA ALA A 185 13.03 0.95 23.51
C ALA A 185 13.29 2.46 23.49
N GLY A 186 13.12 3.11 24.63
CA GLY A 186 13.15 4.57 24.71
C GLY A 186 11.99 5.19 23.92
N ASP A 187 12.32 6.03 22.94
CA ASP A 187 11.34 6.71 22.08
C ASP A 187 10.99 5.89 20.81
N ILE A 188 11.66 4.76 20.61
CA ILE A 188 11.45 3.90 19.45
C ILE A 188 10.48 2.79 19.82
N THR A 189 9.51 2.55 18.94
CA THR A 189 8.59 1.42 19.01
C THR A 189 8.80 0.55 17.79
N TYR A 190 8.98 -0.75 17.97
CA TYR A 190 9.15 -1.72 16.90
C TYR A 190 8.34 -2.99 17.15
N THR A 191 8.02 -3.70 16.10
CA THR A 191 7.25 -4.93 16.13
C THR A 191 8.17 -6.15 16.06
N VAL A 192 7.87 -7.17 16.86
CA VAL A 192 8.60 -8.44 16.86
C VAL A 192 7.63 -9.56 16.57
N ALA A 193 7.94 -10.39 15.56
CA ALA A 193 7.14 -11.55 15.20
C ALA A 193 7.78 -12.85 15.73
N ASP A 194 6.96 -13.72 16.33
CA ASP A 194 7.34 -15.13 16.53
C ASP A 194 7.09 -15.85 15.20
N VAL A 195 8.16 -16.14 14.51
CA VAL A 195 8.07 -16.92 13.27
C VAL A 195 8.06 -18.40 13.65
N PRO A 196 6.95 -19.14 13.51
CA PRO A 196 6.81 -20.50 13.97
C PRO A 196 7.81 -21.44 13.30
N GLY A 197 8.52 -22.16 14.10
CA GLY A 197 9.39 -23.30 13.92
C GLY A 197 10.04 -23.61 12.59
N LEU A 198 11.33 -23.29 12.48
CA LEU A 198 12.22 -23.93 11.51
C LEU A 198 12.38 -25.41 11.87
N ILE A 199 12.00 -26.26 10.93
CA ILE A 199 12.32 -27.69 10.97
C ILE A 199 13.32 -27.95 9.83
N PRO A 200 14.44 -28.64 10.07
CA PRO A 200 15.38 -29.00 9.02
C PRO A 200 14.68 -29.64 7.83
N GLY A 201 14.98 -29.19 6.60
CA GLY A 201 14.31 -29.63 5.38
C GLY A 201 13.11 -28.78 4.95
N ALA A 202 12.93 -27.61 5.55
CA ALA A 202 11.88 -26.65 5.19
C ALA A 202 12.02 -26.18 3.73
N SER A 203 13.23 -25.93 3.26
CA SER A 203 13.55 -25.57 1.88
C SER A 203 13.26 -26.70 0.87
N GLN A 204 13.16 -27.95 1.33
CA GLN A 204 12.81 -29.11 0.51
C GLN A 204 11.31 -29.49 0.57
N GLY A 205 10.48 -28.59 1.12
CA GLY A 205 9.03 -28.80 1.21
C GLY A 205 8.60 -29.75 2.34
N LYS A 206 9.47 -30.05 3.31
CA LYS A 206 9.12 -30.80 4.52
C LYS A 206 8.59 -29.87 5.59
N GLY A 207 7.42 -30.16 6.14
CA GLY A 207 6.79 -29.38 7.20
C GLY A 207 6.19 -28.06 6.67
N LEU A 208 6.36 -26.97 7.42
CA LEU A 208 5.80 -25.66 7.14
C LEU A 208 6.61 -24.81 6.13
N GLY A 209 7.64 -25.39 5.54
CA GLY A 209 8.68 -24.98 4.62
C GLY A 209 8.56 -23.60 3.98
N PHE A 210 7.85 -23.49 2.87
CA PHE A 210 7.77 -22.26 2.10
C PHE A 210 7.01 -21.13 2.78
N ASP A 211 5.95 -21.42 3.55
CA ASP A 211 5.16 -20.40 4.21
C ASP A 211 5.96 -19.72 5.34
N PHE A 212 6.82 -20.46 6.00
CA PHE A 212 7.75 -19.95 7.01
C PHE A 212 8.76 -18.95 6.42
N LEU A 213 9.40 -19.31 5.32
CA LEU A 213 10.42 -18.49 4.68
C LEU A 213 9.85 -17.17 4.17
N ARG A 214 8.61 -17.18 3.66
CA ARG A 214 7.88 -15.97 3.31
C ARG A 214 7.64 -15.01 4.50
N HIS A 215 7.50 -15.53 5.72
CA HIS A 215 7.38 -14.70 6.91
C HIS A 215 8.70 -14.01 7.27
N ILE A 216 9.82 -14.70 7.07
CA ILE A 216 11.15 -14.15 7.32
C ILE A 216 11.49 -13.04 6.33
N GLU A 217 11.25 -13.26 5.04
CA GLU A 217 11.46 -12.24 3.99
C GLU A 217 10.71 -10.93 4.24
N ARG A 218 9.67 -10.99 5.08
CA ARG A 218 8.81 -9.85 5.44
C ARG A 218 9.20 -9.18 6.75
N CYS A 219 10.34 -9.54 7.32
CA CYS A 219 10.95 -8.88 8.49
C CYS A 219 12.14 -8.05 8.05
N GLN A 220 12.32 -6.87 8.64
CA GLN A 220 13.46 -6.01 8.31
C GLN A 220 14.77 -6.55 8.90
N ALA A 221 14.69 -7.26 10.03
CA ALA A 221 15.81 -7.91 10.67
C ALA A 221 15.42 -9.26 11.23
N ILE A 222 16.40 -10.16 11.36
CA ILE A 222 16.21 -11.50 11.93
C ILE A 222 17.05 -11.61 13.20
N VAL A 223 16.45 -12.17 14.25
CA VAL A 223 17.13 -12.54 15.49
C VAL A 223 17.05 -14.04 15.70
N HIS A 224 18.21 -14.69 15.71
CA HIS A 224 18.33 -16.12 15.98
C HIS A 224 18.20 -16.39 17.48
N VAL A 225 17.24 -17.22 17.87
CA VAL A 225 17.04 -17.67 19.24
C VAL A 225 17.52 -19.11 19.36
N ILE A 226 18.60 -19.30 20.11
CA ILE A 226 19.29 -20.60 20.27
C ILE A 226 19.12 -21.07 21.71
N ASP A 227 18.64 -22.31 21.88
CA ASP A 227 18.56 -22.97 23.19
C ASP A 227 19.93 -23.58 23.54
N THR A 228 20.64 -22.95 24.48
CA THR A 228 21.97 -23.40 24.93
C THR A 228 21.90 -24.45 26.06
N ALA A 229 20.71 -24.76 26.55
CA ALA A 229 20.49 -25.68 27.67
C ALA A 229 19.47 -26.78 27.36
N THR A 230 19.34 -27.13 26.07
CA THR A 230 18.39 -28.15 25.64
C THR A 230 18.66 -29.50 26.29
N TYR A 231 17.59 -30.17 26.73
CA TYR A 231 17.63 -31.54 27.24
C TYR A 231 17.41 -32.59 26.15
N GLU A 232 17.20 -32.19 24.90
CA GLU A 232 16.97 -33.12 23.79
C GLU A 232 18.29 -33.81 23.38
N PRO A 233 18.34 -35.14 23.40
CA PRO A 233 19.56 -35.90 23.06
C PRO A 233 19.98 -35.63 21.60
N GLY A 234 21.27 -35.33 21.40
CA GLY A 234 21.85 -35.14 20.07
C GLY A 234 21.72 -33.74 19.48
N ARG A 235 21.14 -32.80 20.21
CA ARG A 235 21.12 -31.38 19.82
C ARG A 235 22.36 -30.66 20.36
N ASP A 236 22.86 -29.73 19.54
CA ASP A 236 24.01 -28.88 19.84
C ASP A 236 23.71 -27.47 19.36
N PRO A 237 23.91 -26.43 20.19
CA PRO A 237 23.55 -25.06 19.84
C PRO A 237 24.23 -24.55 18.57
N VAL A 238 25.47 -24.96 18.30
CA VAL A 238 26.20 -24.55 17.09
C VAL A 238 25.60 -25.24 15.84
N ARG A 239 25.32 -26.53 15.95
CA ARG A 239 24.68 -27.27 14.84
C ARG A 239 23.27 -26.75 14.56
N ASP A 240 22.54 -26.35 15.59
CA ASP A 240 21.21 -25.76 15.44
C ASP A 240 21.29 -24.42 14.69
N LEU A 241 22.29 -23.58 14.99
CA LEU A 241 22.56 -22.34 14.25
C LEU A 241 22.91 -22.62 12.79
N ASP A 242 23.90 -23.51 12.55
CA ASP A 242 24.34 -23.87 11.20
C ASP A 242 23.17 -24.41 10.35
N ALA A 243 22.27 -25.19 10.95
CA ALA A 243 21.10 -25.71 10.26
C ALA A 243 20.11 -24.61 9.87
N ILE A 244 19.90 -23.62 10.73
CA ILE A 244 19.05 -22.46 10.45
C ILE A 244 19.66 -21.61 9.32
N GLU A 245 20.94 -21.31 9.40
CA GLU A 245 21.63 -20.51 8.38
C GLU A 245 21.62 -21.23 7.02
N ALA A 246 21.85 -22.53 7.00
CA ALA A 246 21.79 -23.33 5.77
C ALA A 246 20.42 -23.30 5.11
N GLU A 247 19.34 -23.34 5.89
CA GLU A 247 17.96 -23.24 5.36
C GLU A 247 17.66 -21.83 4.83
N LEU A 248 18.11 -20.77 5.53
CA LEU A 248 17.95 -19.38 5.11
C LEU A 248 18.70 -19.12 3.80
N HIS A 249 19.96 -19.57 3.69
CA HIS A 249 20.74 -19.44 2.45
C HIS A 249 20.17 -20.26 1.29
N ALA A 250 19.62 -21.45 1.56
CA ALA A 250 19.02 -22.30 0.53
C ALA A 250 17.76 -21.67 -0.08
N HIS A 251 17.08 -20.80 0.67
CA HIS A 251 15.90 -20.10 0.17
C HIS A 251 16.25 -18.95 -0.79
N GLY A 252 17.39 -18.28 -0.60
CA GLY A 252 17.84 -17.14 -1.40
C GLY A 252 16.98 -15.88 -1.14
N GLY A 253 17.61 -14.72 -0.98
CA GLY A 253 16.91 -13.45 -0.78
C GLY A 253 17.08 -12.83 0.61
N LEU A 254 18.01 -13.36 1.38
CA LEU A 254 18.39 -12.83 2.69
C LEU A 254 19.87 -12.40 2.73
N ASP A 255 20.35 -11.82 1.61
CA ASP A 255 21.71 -11.27 1.51
C ASP A 255 21.83 -9.91 2.17
#